data_d1b6712e549c1c2b350e17c8727e0de3
#
_entry.id   d1b6712e549c1c2b350e17c8727e0de3
#
_cell.length_a   1.000
_cell.length_b   1.000
_cell.length_c   1.000
_cell.angle_alpha   90.00
_cell.angle_beta   90.00
_cell.angle_gamma   90.00
#
_symmetry.space_group_name_H-M   'P 1'
#
loop_
_entity.id
_entity.type
_entity.pdbx_description
1 polymer ?
#
loop_
_entity_poly.entity_id
_entity_poly.type
_entity_poly.pdbx_seq_one_letter_code
_entity_poly.pdbx_strand_id
1 'polypeptide(L)' 'MKGYFNTFYNAEDYFRKAEKLRQANNGLIDKNSQNLYDKVILKSQKIIDNYPQFKYRDKALLLMIQSYYHNE' A
#
# COMPACT_ATOMS: atom_id res chain seq x y z
N MET A 1 -2.10 19.10 -9.66
CA MET A 1 -2.50 17.70 -9.58
C MET A 1 -3.30 17.44 -8.31
N LYS A 2 -4.27 16.57 -8.39
CA LYS A 2 -5.06 16.22 -7.21
C LYS A 2 -4.25 15.33 -6.26
N GLY A 3 -4.32 15.62 -4.96
CA GLY A 3 -3.56 14.88 -3.96
C GLY A 3 -3.86 13.40 -3.91
N TYR A 4 -5.08 12.99 -4.23
CA TYR A 4 -5.47 11.59 -4.18
C TYR A 4 -4.73 10.74 -5.23
N PHE A 5 -4.46 11.28 -6.41
CA PHE A 5 -3.67 10.55 -7.40
C PHE A 5 -2.25 10.32 -6.91
N ASN A 6 -1.61 11.36 -6.38
CA ASN A 6 -0.28 11.21 -5.82
C ASN A 6 -0.25 10.20 -4.69
N THR A 7 -1.23 10.27 -3.80
CA THR A 7 -1.33 9.37 -2.67
C THR A 7 -1.50 7.93 -3.14
N PHE A 8 -2.35 7.72 -4.15
CA PHE A 8 -2.58 6.39 -4.70
C PHE A 8 -1.32 5.82 -5.36
N TYR A 9 -0.64 6.60 -6.22
CA TYR A 9 0.56 6.13 -6.88
C TYR A 9 1.68 5.87 -5.90
N ASN A 10 1.78 6.66 -4.85
CA ASN A 10 2.76 6.40 -3.78
C ASN A 10 2.46 5.11 -3.06
N ALA A 11 1.19 4.82 -2.80
CA ALA A 11 0.79 3.55 -2.18
C ALA A 11 1.20 2.37 -3.06
N GLU A 12 0.92 2.45 -4.36
CA GLU A 12 1.31 1.40 -5.30
C GLU A 12 2.82 1.20 -5.34
N ASP A 13 3.58 2.31 -5.34
CA ASP A 13 5.03 2.25 -5.39
C ASP A 13 5.59 1.58 -4.14
N TYR A 14 5.11 1.96 -2.97
CA TYR A 14 5.52 1.33 -1.71
C TYR A 14 5.18 -0.15 -1.71
N PHE A 15 4.01 -0.51 -2.23
CA PHE A 15 3.59 -1.91 -2.30
C PHE A 15 4.54 -2.72 -3.18
N ARG A 16 4.87 -2.20 -4.37
CA ARG A 16 5.81 -2.87 -5.28
C ARG A 16 7.18 -3.06 -4.63
N LYS A 17 7.66 -2.04 -3.91
CA LYS A 17 8.94 -2.12 -3.22
C LYS A 17 8.91 -3.18 -2.12
N ALA A 18 7.81 -3.23 -1.36
CA ALA A 18 7.64 -4.24 -0.31
C ALA A 18 7.61 -5.64 -0.90
N GLU A 19 6.90 -5.82 -2.02
CA GLU A 19 6.83 -7.12 -2.71
C GLU A 19 8.20 -7.58 -3.17
N LYS A 20 9.01 -6.66 -3.72
CA LYS A 20 10.36 -7.00 -4.16
C LYS A 20 11.23 -7.44 -3.00
N LEU A 21 11.15 -6.76 -1.87
CA LEU A 21 11.91 -7.15 -0.68
C LEU A 21 11.47 -8.50 -0.16
N ARG A 22 10.17 -8.74 -0.11
CA ARG A 22 9.63 -10.02 0.35
C ARG A 22 10.11 -11.16 -0.55
N GLN A 23 10.07 -10.97 -1.85
CA GLN A 23 10.53 -11.97 -2.82
C GLN A 23 12.03 -12.23 -2.67
N ALA A 24 12.82 -11.17 -2.48
CA ALA A 24 14.26 -11.29 -2.27
C ALA A 24 14.58 -12.05 -0.99
N ASN A 25 13.71 -12.01 -0.01
CA ASN A 25 13.87 -12.69 1.28
C ASN A 25 13.12 -14.03 1.33
N ASN A 26 12.82 -14.62 0.19
CA ASN A 26 12.16 -15.93 0.08
C ASN A 26 10.77 -15.94 0.76
N GLY A 27 10.07 -14.81 0.67
CA GLY A 27 8.73 -14.67 1.24
C GLY A 27 8.70 -14.24 2.68
N LEU A 28 9.87 -14.05 3.31
CA LEU A 28 9.93 -13.60 4.69
C LEU A 28 9.78 -12.08 4.76
N ILE A 29 9.10 -11.62 5.80
CA ILE A 29 8.88 -10.20 6.02
C ILE A 29 9.92 -9.69 7.01
N ASP A 30 10.79 -8.78 6.56
CA ASP A 30 11.74 -8.11 7.45
C ASP A 30 11.16 -6.75 7.87
N LYS A 31 11.93 -6.03 8.69
CA LYS A 31 11.47 -4.74 9.20
C LYS A 31 11.28 -3.72 8.08
N ASN A 32 12.13 -3.76 7.05
CA ASN A 32 12.02 -2.84 5.92
C ASN A 32 10.74 -3.09 5.13
N SER A 33 10.40 -4.36 4.89
CA SER A 33 9.16 -4.74 4.24
C SER A 33 7.96 -4.30 5.07
N GLN A 34 8.00 -4.52 6.39
CA GLN A 34 6.93 -4.10 7.29
C GLN A 34 6.68 -2.60 7.21
N ASN A 35 7.76 -1.81 7.22
CA ASN A 35 7.64 -0.36 7.13
C ASN A 35 6.99 0.07 5.83
N LEU A 36 7.33 -0.58 4.73
CA LEU A 36 6.74 -0.28 3.43
C LEU A 36 5.26 -0.66 3.40
N TYR A 37 4.90 -1.82 3.91
CA TYR A 37 3.49 -2.22 3.99
C TYR A 37 2.69 -1.28 4.90
N ASP A 38 3.28 -0.82 6.00
CA ASP A 38 2.64 0.17 6.87
C ASP A 38 2.34 1.46 6.11
N LYS A 39 3.28 1.90 5.27
CA LYS A 39 3.06 3.10 4.45
C LYS A 39 1.94 2.90 3.44
N VAL A 40 1.86 1.70 2.83
CA VAL A 40 0.76 1.38 1.92
C VAL A 40 -0.58 1.48 2.66
N ILE A 41 -0.65 0.92 3.86
CA ILE A 41 -1.87 0.94 4.66
C ILE A 41 -2.29 2.38 4.97
N LEU A 42 -1.35 3.21 5.42
CA LEU A 42 -1.64 4.60 5.75
C LEU A 42 -2.13 5.39 4.54
N LYS A 43 -1.45 5.24 3.41
CA LYS A 43 -1.83 5.95 2.18
C LYS A 43 -3.18 5.48 1.66
N SER A 44 -3.40 4.17 1.68
CA SER A 44 -4.66 3.59 1.22
C SER A 44 -5.83 4.02 2.11
N GLN A 45 -5.62 4.02 3.42
CA GLN A 45 -6.65 4.46 4.37
C GLN A 45 -7.03 5.91 4.12
N LYS A 46 -6.04 6.76 3.85
CA LYS A 46 -6.28 8.16 3.54
C LYS A 46 -7.17 8.33 2.31
N ILE A 47 -6.93 7.52 1.28
CA ILE A 47 -7.75 7.56 0.07
C ILE A 47 -9.19 7.13 0.39
N ILE A 48 -9.34 6.03 1.10
CA ILE A 48 -10.66 5.49 1.42
C ILE A 48 -11.47 6.48 2.25
N ASP A 49 -10.82 7.13 3.23
CA ASP A 49 -11.51 8.03 4.14
C ASP A 49 -11.82 9.40 3.53
N ASN A 50 -10.91 9.93 2.70
CA ASN A 50 -11.01 11.31 2.23
C ASN A 50 -11.50 11.43 0.80
N TYR A 51 -11.42 10.36 0.02
CA TYR A 51 -11.78 10.39 -1.40
C TYR A 51 -12.67 9.21 -1.75
N PRO A 52 -13.87 9.10 -1.14
CA PRO A 52 -14.72 7.92 -1.33
C PRO A 52 -15.21 7.73 -2.76
N GLN A 53 -15.16 8.80 -3.58
CA GLN A 53 -15.61 8.73 -4.98
C GLN A 53 -14.46 8.56 -5.97
N PHE A 54 -13.24 8.36 -5.46
CA PHE A 54 -12.08 8.14 -6.31
C PHE A 54 -12.25 6.81 -7.06
N LYS A 55 -12.04 6.85 -8.38
CA LYS A 55 -12.29 5.67 -9.22
C LYS A 55 -11.42 4.47 -8.89
N TYR A 56 -10.26 4.69 -8.27
CA TYR A 56 -9.36 3.61 -7.84
C TYR A 56 -9.50 3.26 -6.37
N ARG A 57 -10.63 3.66 -5.75
CA ARG A 57 -10.87 3.35 -4.36
C ARG A 57 -10.82 1.85 -4.08
N ASP A 58 -11.40 1.06 -4.98
CA ASP A 58 -11.39 -0.40 -4.83
C ASP A 58 -9.98 -0.97 -4.89
N LYS A 59 -9.15 -0.41 -5.76
CA LYS A 59 -7.73 -0.82 -5.82
C LYS A 59 -6.99 -0.43 -4.56
N ALA A 60 -7.25 0.75 -4.01
CA ALA A 60 -6.66 1.18 -2.74
C ALA A 60 -7.07 0.24 -1.61
N LEU A 61 -8.33 -0.15 -1.58
CA LEU A 61 -8.82 -1.10 -0.58
C LEU A 61 -8.12 -2.44 -0.71
N LEU A 62 -7.94 -2.91 -1.93
CA LEU A 62 -7.23 -4.17 -2.17
C LEU A 62 -5.78 -4.09 -1.72
N LEU A 63 -5.09 -2.99 -2.03
CA LEU A 63 -3.71 -2.80 -1.57
C LEU A 63 -3.63 -2.83 -0.05
N MET A 64 -4.58 -2.20 0.62
CA MET A 64 -4.63 -2.17 2.08
C MET A 64 -4.82 -3.57 2.65
N ILE A 65 -5.76 -4.32 2.10
CA ILE A 65 -6.04 -5.68 2.55
C ILE A 65 -4.81 -6.58 2.38
N GLN A 66 -4.18 -6.52 1.21
CA GLN A 66 -2.98 -7.31 0.95
C GLN A 66 -1.82 -6.92 1.86
N SER A 67 -1.69 -5.63 2.15
CA SER A 67 -0.63 -5.15 3.04
C SER A 67 -0.85 -5.62 4.49
N TYR A 68 -2.09 -5.61 4.95
CA TYR A 68 -2.42 -6.18 6.27
C TYR A 68 -2.08 -7.66 6.32
N TYR A 69 -2.43 -8.38 5.25
CA TYR A 69 -2.16 -9.81 5.20
C TYR A 69 -0.67 -10.11 5.31
N HIS A 70 0.14 -9.38 4.56
CA HIS A 70 1.59 -9.61 4.56
C HIS A 70 2.28 -9.08 5.82
N ASN A 71 1.64 -8.16 6.53
CA ASN A 71 2.25 -7.46 7.65
C ASN A 71 1.87 -8.08 9.01
N GLU A 72 1.26 -9.22 9.00
CA GLU A 72 0.90 -9.91 10.24
C GLU A 72 2.10 -10.46 10.99
#